data_ccf7f57f08d0d16c19b9cd72350091c4
#
_entry.id   ccf7f57f08d0d16c19b9cd72350091c4
#
_cell.length_a   1.000
_cell.length_b   1.000
_cell.length_c   1.000
_cell.angle_alpha   90.00
_cell.angle_beta   90.00
_cell.angle_gamma   90.00
#
_symmetry.space_group_name_H-M   'P 1'
#
loop_
_entity.id
_entity.type
_entity.pdbx_description
1 polymer ?
#
loop_
_entity_poly.entity_id
_entity_poly.type
_entity_poly.pdbx_seq_one_letter_code
_entity_poly.pdbx_strand_id
1 'polypeptide(L)'
;MSEGDSLLVTVPDKNCVLGDKLTAFAPHTTGIPFGIDKELEIIKQMFDCWTLLQEMDDYQTVEAVYDHVAQVEAGYRGLSIQPKDVLLDTIQSCLCIMGRNGIRPDDYRHYLTGINAIQGHIFRGRINGENAGMLACEIMYLAACLLTKADSFERVSDPEAYKDFAFTLKGMKRINYIRSVDPMAYAYLVKALQLLQPQGYFTDSIL
;
A
#
# COMPACT_ATOMS: atom_id res chain seq x y z
N MET A 1 17.79 46.60 -11.40
CA MET A 1 17.47 45.23 -10.96
C MET A 1 16.06 44.96 -11.44
N SER A 2 15.89 44.12 -12.44
CA SER A 2 14.56 43.72 -12.96
C SER A 2 13.89 42.84 -11.90
N GLU A 3 12.71 43.25 -11.43
CA GLU A 3 11.80 42.35 -10.71
C GLU A 3 11.53 41.18 -11.64
N GLY A 4 11.98 39.99 -11.21
CA GLY A 4 11.70 38.76 -11.94
C GLY A 4 10.21 38.45 -11.83
N ASP A 5 9.53 38.30 -12.94
CA ASP A 5 8.16 37.81 -13.00
C ASP A 5 8.06 36.48 -12.24
N SER A 6 7.30 36.47 -11.16
CA SER A 6 7.02 35.24 -10.42
C SER A 6 6.02 34.40 -11.22
N LEU A 7 6.47 33.23 -11.69
CA LEU A 7 5.60 32.28 -12.36
C LEU A 7 4.80 31.49 -11.32
N LEU A 8 3.47 31.62 -11.32
CA LEU A 8 2.58 30.78 -10.53
C LEU A 8 2.38 29.44 -11.24
N VAL A 9 2.80 28.37 -10.60
CA VAL A 9 2.64 26.99 -11.08
C VAL A 9 1.69 26.25 -10.15
N THR A 10 0.65 25.65 -10.70
CA THR A 10 -0.23 24.75 -9.97
C THR A 10 0.46 23.40 -9.81
N VAL A 11 0.58 22.92 -8.59
CA VAL A 11 1.14 21.61 -8.26
C VAL A 11 0.07 20.75 -7.56
N PRO A 12 0.09 19.41 -7.74
CA PRO A 12 -0.81 18.53 -6.99
C PRO A 12 -0.51 18.63 -5.49
N ASP A 13 -1.57 18.54 -4.68
CA ASP A 13 -1.41 18.44 -3.23
C ASP A 13 -1.02 17.01 -2.80
N LYS A 14 -0.79 16.82 -1.49
CA LYS A 14 -0.39 15.52 -0.91
C LYS A 14 -1.41 14.41 -1.13
N ASN A 15 -2.72 14.73 -1.13
CA ASN A 15 -3.79 13.75 -1.34
C ASN A 15 -3.83 13.30 -2.80
N CYS A 16 -3.65 14.24 -3.74
CA CYS A 16 -3.50 13.93 -5.16
C CYS A 16 -2.27 13.04 -5.40
N VAL A 17 -1.13 13.37 -4.78
CA VAL A 17 0.09 12.59 -4.93
C VAL A 17 -0.07 11.19 -4.34
N LEU A 18 -0.79 11.03 -3.22
CA LEU A 18 -1.06 9.70 -2.63
C LEU A 18 -1.91 8.84 -3.58
N GLY A 19 -2.97 9.40 -4.18
CA GLY A 19 -3.81 8.68 -5.14
C GLY A 19 -3.01 8.19 -6.37
N ASP A 20 -2.13 9.03 -6.90
CA ASP A 20 -1.21 8.67 -7.99
C ASP A 20 -0.22 7.57 -7.55
N LYS A 21 0.45 7.73 -6.42
CA LYS A 21 1.48 6.80 -5.91
C LYS A 21 0.95 5.39 -5.64
N LEU A 22 -0.31 5.25 -5.22
CA LEU A 22 -0.93 3.94 -5.02
C LEU A 22 -0.96 3.11 -6.31
N THR A 23 -1.10 3.73 -7.49
CA THR A 23 -1.07 3.02 -8.77
C THR A 23 0.33 2.51 -9.12
N ALA A 24 1.36 3.13 -8.57
CA ALA A 24 2.75 2.75 -8.79
C ALA A 24 3.24 1.60 -7.87
N PHE A 25 2.56 1.37 -6.72
CA PHE A 25 2.83 0.24 -5.82
C PHE A 25 1.95 -0.98 -6.16
N ALA A 26 1.94 -1.37 -7.42
CA ALA A 26 1.15 -2.47 -7.97
C ALA A 26 1.95 -3.19 -9.08
N PRO A 27 2.99 -3.99 -8.73
CA PRO A 27 4.01 -4.47 -9.67
C PRO A 27 3.52 -5.47 -10.71
N HIS A 28 2.38 -6.12 -10.51
CA HIS A 28 1.77 -7.02 -11.49
C HIS A 28 0.78 -6.33 -12.44
N THR A 29 0.50 -5.03 -12.23
CA THR A 29 -0.44 -4.25 -13.03
C THR A 29 0.17 -2.96 -13.55
N THR A 30 -0.10 -1.83 -12.90
CA THR A 30 0.34 -0.49 -13.34
C THR A 30 1.66 -0.04 -12.72
N GLY A 31 2.18 -0.74 -11.72
CA GLY A 31 3.41 -0.39 -11.03
C GLY A 31 4.68 -0.75 -11.81
N ILE A 32 5.81 -0.62 -11.13
CA ILE A 32 7.12 -1.03 -11.64
C ILE A 32 7.18 -2.56 -11.61
N PRO A 33 7.36 -3.25 -12.75
CA PRO A 33 7.35 -4.70 -12.78
C PRO A 33 8.62 -5.30 -12.13
N PHE A 34 8.51 -6.52 -11.61
CA PHE A 34 9.66 -7.28 -11.15
C PHE A 34 10.60 -7.67 -12.30
N GLY A 35 11.86 -7.93 -11.95
CA GLY A 35 12.83 -8.52 -12.89
C GLY A 35 13.47 -7.54 -13.88
N ILE A 36 13.39 -6.24 -13.61
CA ILE A 36 14.03 -5.17 -14.41
C ILE A 36 15.06 -4.37 -13.62
N ASP A 37 15.59 -4.94 -12.55
CA ASP A 37 16.60 -4.35 -11.64
C ASP A 37 16.14 -3.01 -11.02
N LYS A 38 14.84 -2.92 -10.64
CA LYS A 38 14.22 -1.74 -10.04
C LYS A 38 13.49 -2.03 -8.73
N GLU A 39 13.95 -3.02 -8.00
CA GLU A 39 13.37 -3.44 -6.72
C GLU A 39 13.41 -2.34 -5.66
N LEU A 40 14.46 -1.50 -5.69
CA LEU A 40 14.55 -0.32 -4.84
C LEU A 40 13.41 0.67 -5.10
N GLU A 41 13.12 0.93 -6.37
CA GLU A 41 12.07 1.85 -6.78
C GLU A 41 10.68 1.34 -6.38
N ILE A 42 10.43 0.03 -6.44
CA ILE A 42 9.18 -0.57 -5.96
C ILE A 42 8.98 -0.28 -4.47
N ILE A 43 10.02 -0.49 -3.65
CA ILE A 43 9.95 -0.22 -2.20
C ILE A 43 9.90 1.28 -1.90
N LYS A 44 10.49 2.13 -2.73
CA LYS A 44 10.30 3.58 -2.62
C LYS A 44 8.83 3.97 -2.81
N GLN A 45 8.10 3.36 -3.79
CA GLN A 45 6.67 3.63 -3.95
C GLN A 45 5.88 3.23 -2.69
N MET A 46 6.17 2.07 -2.11
CA MET A 46 5.55 1.67 -0.84
C MET A 46 5.80 2.69 0.27
N PHE A 47 7.04 3.13 0.42
CA PHE A 47 7.41 4.09 1.46
C PHE A 47 6.78 5.47 1.24
N ASP A 48 6.74 5.93 -0.01
CA ASP A 48 6.08 7.18 -0.38
C ASP A 48 4.57 7.10 -0.06
N CYS A 49 3.89 5.99 -0.43
CA CYS A 49 2.49 5.77 -0.09
C CYS A 49 2.26 5.84 1.42
N TRP A 50 3.08 5.15 2.21
CA TRP A 50 2.93 5.18 3.67
C TRP A 50 3.20 6.58 4.24
N THR A 51 4.21 7.28 3.78
CA THR A 51 4.56 8.62 4.25
C THR A 51 3.45 9.63 3.94
N LEU A 52 2.92 9.60 2.73
CA LEU A 52 1.80 10.45 2.31
C LEU A 52 0.50 10.10 3.06
N LEU A 53 0.28 8.80 3.33
CA LEU A 53 -0.86 8.36 4.12
C LEU A 53 -0.85 8.95 5.54
N GLN A 54 0.33 9.15 6.17
CA GLN A 54 0.40 9.80 7.49
C GLN A 54 -0.13 11.25 7.44
N GLU A 55 0.07 11.93 6.32
CA GLU A 55 -0.32 13.33 6.12
C GLU A 55 -1.69 13.50 5.43
N MET A 56 -2.34 12.40 5.05
CA MET A 56 -3.64 12.43 4.37
C MET A 56 -4.73 13.07 5.24
N ASP A 57 -5.45 14.02 4.67
CA ASP A 57 -6.57 14.73 5.31
C ASP A 57 -7.84 14.82 4.44
N ASP A 58 -7.76 14.40 3.18
CA ASP A 58 -8.89 14.34 2.24
C ASP A 58 -8.92 13.00 1.50
N TYR A 59 -9.67 12.05 2.06
CA TYR A 59 -9.83 10.71 1.49
C TYR A 59 -10.55 10.72 0.15
N GLN A 60 -11.54 11.59 -0.05
CA GLN A 60 -12.32 11.69 -1.28
C GLN A 60 -11.45 12.15 -2.45
N THR A 61 -10.52 13.08 -2.21
CA THR A 61 -9.53 13.47 -3.22
C THR A 61 -8.62 12.32 -3.58
N VAL A 62 -8.14 11.53 -2.58
CA VAL A 62 -7.32 10.33 -2.85
C VAL A 62 -8.08 9.33 -3.72
N GLU A 63 -9.35 9.04 -3.41
CA GLU A 63 -10.19 8.12 -4.16
C GLU A 63 -10.39 8.57 -5.61
N ALA A 64 -10.79 9.83 -5.80
CA ALA A 64 -11.08 10.38 -7.13
C ALA A 64 -9.83 10.39 -8.03
N VAL A 65 -8.67 10.78 -7.47
CA VAL A 65 -7.40 10.78 -8.20
C VAL A 65 -6.94 9.36 -8.51
N TYR A 66 -7.04 8.45 -7.53
CA TYR A 66 -6.70 7.04 -7.74
C TYR A 66 -7.51 6.43 -8.89
N ASP A 67 -8.84 6.57 -8.86
CA ASP A 67 -9.71 6.00 -9.90
C ASP A 67 -9.36 6.56 -11.30
N HIS A 68 -9.07 7.85 -11.38
CA HIS A 68 -8.67 8.49 -12.64
C HIS A 68 -7.30 7.99 -13.13
N VAL A 69 -6.28 8.05 -12.28
CA VAL A 69 -4.90 7.70 -12.65
C VAL A 69 -4.77 6.21 -12.99
N ALA A 70 -5.42 5.33 -12.23
CA ALA A 70 -5.40 3.89 -12.50
C ALA A 70 -5.97 3.55 -13.90
N GLN A 71 -7.03 4.25 -14.33
CA GLN A 71 -7.58 4.09 -15.67
C GLN A 71 -6.61 4.59 -16.75
N VAL A 72 -6.00 5.75 -16.52
CA VAL A 72 -5.04 6.35 -17.46
C VAL A 72 -3.81 5.46 -17.61
N GLU A 73 -3.22 5.01 -16.49
CA GLU A 73 -2.04 4.13 -16.50
C GLU A 73 -2.32 2.78 -17.16
N ALA A 74 -3.48 2.17 -16.89
CA ALA A 74 -3.90 0.95 -17.58
C ALA A 74 -4.00 1.17 -19.11
N GLY A 75 -4.57 2.30 -19.53
CA GLY A 75 -4.68 2.67 -20.94
C GLY A 75 -3.32 2.87 -21.61
N TYR A 76 -2.38 3.57 -20.97
CA TYR A 76 -1.02 3.76 -21.50
C TYR A 76 -0.26 2.45 -21.69
N ARG A 77 -0.50 1.46 -20.83
CA ARG A 77 0.13 0.13 -20.90
C ARG A 77 -0.62 -0.85 -21.80
N GLY A 78 -1.74 -0.44 -22.38
CA GLY A 78 -2.58 -1.32 -23.19
C GLY A 78 -3.21 -2.48 -22.39
N LEU A 79 -3.41 -2.29 -21.09
CA LEU A 79 -3.99 -3.30 -20.19
C LEU A 79 -5.51 -3.19 -20.17
N SER A 80 -6.19 -4.33 -20.36
CA SER A 80 -7.65 -4.43 -20.22
C SER A 80 -8.05 -4.74 -18.77
N ILE A 81 -7.66 -3.86 -17.84
CA ILE A 81 -7.92 -4.00 -16.40
C ILE A 81 -8.71 -2.81 -15.87
N GLN A 82 -9.33 -2.99 -14.70
CA GLN A 82 -10.06 -1.95 -14.00
C GLN A 82 -9.27 -1.43 -12.80
N PRO A 83 -9.55 -0.22 -12.27
CA PRO A 83 -8.90 0.29 -11.06
C PRO A 83 -8.91 -0.69 -9.88
N LYS A 84 -10.00 -1.47 -9.71
CA LYS A 84 -10.09 -2.51 -8.69
C LYS A 84 -8.99 -3.58 -8.81
N ASP A 85 -8.55 -3.92 -10.04
CA ASP A 85 -7.52 -4.94 -10.25
C ASP A 85 -6.14 -4.44 -9.78
N VAL A 86 -5.90 -3.13 -9.90
CA VAL A 86 -4.70 -2.46 -9.38
C VAL A 86 -4.72 -2.44 -7.85
N LEU A 87 -5.88 -2.18 -7.20
CA LEU A 87 -6.01 -2.27 -5.73
C LEU A 87 -5.79 -3.69 -5.23
N LEU A 88 -6.30 -4.69 -5.94
CA LEU A 88 -6.05 -6.09 -5.59
C LEU A 88 -4.56 -6.44 -5.66
N ASP A 89 -3.84 -5.94 -6.65
CA ASP A 89 -2.38 -6.10 -6.74
C ASP A 89 -1.67 -5.41 -5.58
N THR A 90 -2.06 -4.18 -5.22
CA THR A 90 -1.54 -3.49 -4.04
C THR A 90 -1.79 -4.28 -2.75
N ILE A 91 -2.99 -4.83 -2.56
CA ILE A 91 -3.34 -5.67 -1.41
C ILE A 91 -2.49 -6.94 -1.38
N GLN A 92 -2.32 -7.61 -2.53
CA GLN A 92 -1.46 -8.79 -2.64
C GLN A 92 0.01 -8.48 -2.34
N SER A 93 0.50 -7.32 -2.80
CA SER A 93 1.84 -6.82 -2.49
C SER A 93 2.03 -6.63 -0.98
N CYS A 94 1.07 -6.00 -0.31
CA CYS A 94 1.08 -5.83 1.14
C CYS A 94 1.08 -7.18 1.87
N LEU A 95 0.21 -8.12 1.46
CA LEU A 95 0.16 -9.48 2.03
C LEU A 95 1.46 -10.24 1.83
N CYS A 96 2.09 -10.12 0.65
CA CYS A 96 3.36 -10.74 0.35
C CYS A 96 4.47 -10.21 1.28
N ILE A 97 4.55 -8.90 1.47
CA ILE A 97 5.54 -8.27 2.36
C ILE A 97 5.31 -8.67 3.82
N MET A 98 4.07 -8.69 4.30
CA MET A 98 3.70 -9.14 5.65
C MET A 98 3.98 -10.63 5.86
N GLY A 99 3.58 -11.46 4.89
CA GLY A 99 3.68 -12.93 4.95
C GLY A 99 5.07 -13.46 4.68
N ARG A 100 5.94 -12.64 4.07
CA ARG A 100 7.29 -13.03 3.65
C ARG A 100 7.26 -14.29 2.76
N ASN A 101 8.18 -15.22 2.99
CA ASN A 101 8.24 -16.47 2.24
C ASN A 101 7.00 -17.38 2.39
N GLY A 102 6.05 -17.04 3.24
CA GLY A 102 4.80 -17.77 3.41
C GLY A 102 3.75 -17.44 2.35
N ILE A 103 3.89 -16.30 1.69
CA ILE A 103 2.98 -15.82 0.64
C ILE A 103 3.84 -15.39 -0.54
N ARG A 104 3.61 -16.00 -1.72
CA ARG A 104 4.32 -15.68 -2.97
C ARG A 104 5.85 -15.53 -2.78
N PRO A 105 6.59 -16.57 -2.43
CA PRO A 105 8.00 -16.48 -2.07
C PRO A 105 8.89 -15.91 -3.18
N ASP A 106 8.50 -16.06 -4.45
CA ASP A 106 9.23 -15.52 -5.59
C ASP A 106 9.11 -13.98 -5.64
N ASP A 107 7.91 -13.45 -5.49
CA ASP A 107 7.67 -12.01 -5.40
C ASP A 107 8.35 -11.42 -4.17
N TYR A 108 8.30 -12.13 -3.03
CA TYR A 108 8.94 -11.66 -1.80
C TYR A 108 10.45 -11.46 -1.93
N ARG A 109 11.13 -12.25 -2.76
CA ARG A 109 12.58 -12.06 -3.02
C ARG A 109 12.85 -10.68 -3.64
N HIS A 110 12.02 -10.23 -4.56
CA HIS A 110 12.13 -8.89 -5.15
C HIS A 110 11.89 -7.80 -4.09
N TYR A 111 10.83 -7.93 -3.30
CA TYR A 111 10.58 -6.97 -2.20
C TYR A 111 11.73 -6.94 -1.20
N LEU A 112 12.27 -8.10 -0.79
CA LEU A 112 13.39 -8.17 0.15
C LEU A 112 14.65 -7.49 -0.40
N THR A 113 14.93 -7.65 -1.69
CA THR A 113 16.04 -6.96 -2.37
C THR A 113 15.85 -5.45 -2.28
N GLY A 114 14.67 -4.92 -2.60
CA GLY A 114 14.36 -3.50 -2.48
C GLY A 114 14.40 -2.98 -1.05
N ILE A 115 13.87 -3.74 -0.07
CA ILE A 115 13.91 -3.40 1.36
C ILE A 115 15.35 -3.27 1.86
N ASN A 116 16.24 -4.16 1.43
CA ASN A 116 17.66 -4.07 1.79
C ASN A 116 18.36 -2.87 1.13
N ALA A 117 17.98 -2.55 -0.11
CA ALA A 117 18.59 -1.45 -0.86
C ALA A 117 18.14 -0.06 -0.37
N ILE A 118 16.88 0.09 0.10
CA ILE A 118 16.32 1.40 0.47
C ILE A 118 16.99 2.03 1.69
N GLN A 119 17.66 1.27 2.53
CA GLN A 119 18.25 1.76 3.78
C GLN A 119 19.21 2.94 3.60
N GLY A 120 19.91 3.02 2.48
CA GLY A 120 20.79 4.15 2.12
C GLY A 120 20.06 5.38 1.60
N HIS A 121 18.75 5.33 1.39
CA HIS A 121 17.94 6.38 0.76
C HIS A 121 16.93 7.04 1.71
N ILE A 122 16.82 6.55 2.94
CA ILE A 122 15.89 7.11 3.94
C ILE A 122 16.68 8.02 4.87
N PHE A 123 16.28 9.30 4.91
CA PHE A 123 16.95 10.31 5.73
C PHE A 123 16.60 10.17 7.22
N ARG A 124 15.37 9.71 7.55
CA ARG A 124 14.93 9.47 8.93
C ARG A 124 14.26 8.11 9.05
N GLY A 125 14.66 7.33 10.07
CA GLY A 125 14.14 6.00 10.32
C GLY A 125 14.94 4.90 9.60
N ARG A 126 14.44 3.68 9.71
CA ARG A 126 14.98 2.49 9.01
C ARG A 126 13.81 1.67 8.49
N ILE A 127 13.90 1.23 7.24
CA ILE A 127 13.04 0.15 6.74
C ILE A 127 13.85 -1.13 6.76
N ASN A 128 13.29 -2.17 7.34
CA ASN A 128 13.84 -3.52 7.33
C ASN A 128 12.70 -4.52 7.07
N GLY A 129 13.02 -5.80 6.92
CA GLY A 129 12.00 -6.80 6.67
C GLY A 129 10.98 -6.96 7.81
N GLU A 130 11.18 -6.34 8.98
CA GLU A 130 10.22 -6.39 10.09
C GLU A 130 9.22 -5.26 9.99
N ASN A 131 9.67 -4.02 9.96
CA ASN A 131 8.79 -2.86 9.92
C ASN A 131 8.14 -2.63 8.55
N ALA A 132 8.73 -3.09 7.43
CA ALA A 132 8.06 -3.04 6.13
C ALA A 132 6.68 -3.72 6.16
N GLY A 133 6.55 -4.84 6.88
CA GLY A 133 5.25 -5.49 7.09
C GLY A 133 4.26 -4.67 7.90
N MET A 134 4.75 -3.84 8.85
CA MET A 134 3.89 -2.93 9.64
C MET A 134 3.36 -1.80 8.75
N LEU A 135 4.22 -1.17 7.94
CA LEU A 135 3.82 -0.14 6.98
C LEU A 135 2.80 -0.68 5.97
N ALA A 136 3.00 -1.92 5.51
CA ALA A 136 2.10 -2.58 4.58
C ALA A 136 0.67 -2.78 5.14
N CYS A 137 0.50 -2.92 6.47
CA CYS A 137 -0.82 -3.04 7.08
C CYS A 137 -1.68 -1.78 6.86
N GLU A 138 -1.10 -0.59 7.04
CA GLU A 138 -1.82 0.67 6.84
C GLU A 138 -2.16 0.92 5.37
N ILE A 139 -1.20 0.64 4.46
CA ILE A 139 -1.44 0.76 3.01
C ILE A 139 -2.53 -0.21 2.57
N MET A 140 -2.50 -1.45 3.07
CA MET A 140 -3.54 -2.44 2.79
C MET A 140 -4.93 -1.96 3.23
N TYR A 141 -5.03 -1.30 4.39
CA TYR A 141 -6.31 -0.76 4.86
C TYR A 141 -6.80 0.37 3.95
N LEU A 142 -5.93 1.29 3.51
CA LEU A 142 -6.31 2.30 2.53
C LEU A 142 -6.79 1.67 1.21
N ALA A 143 -6.04 0.70 0.68
CA ALA A 143 -6.44 -0.01 -0.53
C ALA A 143 -7.77 -0.77 -0.36
N ALA A 144 -8.03 -1.34 0.83
CA ALA A 144 -9.30 -1.97 1.17
C ALA A 144 -10.46 -0.96 1.20
N CYS A 145 -10.26 0.22 1.80
CA CYS A 145 -11.27 1.30 1.79
C CYS A 145 -11.65 1.70 0.35
N LEU A 146 -10.64 1.93 -0.49
CA LEU A 146 -10.86 2.30 -1.91
C LEU A 146 -11.56 1.18 -2.68
N LEU A 147 -11.14 -0.08 -2.49
CA LEU A 147 -11.70 -1.24 -3.19
C LEU A 147 -13.16 -1.50 -2.82
N THR A 148 -13.51 -1.31 -1.56
CA THR A 148 -14.86 -1.55 -1.05
C THR A 148 -15.75 -0.30 -1.11
N LYS A 149 -15.22 0.81 -1.62
CA LYS A 149 -15.90 2.11 -1.70
C LYS A 149 -16.42 2.56 -0.33
N ALA A 150 -15.55 2.48 0.68
CA ALA A 150 -15.85 2.97 2.02
C ALA A 150 -16.01 4.51 2.01
N ASP A 151 -16.93 5.02 2.82
CA ASP A 151 -17.20 6.47 2.88
C ASP A 151 -16.02 7.30 3.38
N SER A 152 -15.11 6.68 4.15
CA SER A 152 -13.96 7.37 4.75
C SER A 152 -12.83 6.41 5.11
N PHE A 153 -11.62 6.96 5.27
CA PHE A 153 -10.51 6.29 5.93
C PHE A 153 -10.48 6.67 7.42
N GLU A 154 -10.81 5.74 8.28
CA GLU A 154 -10.83 5.99 9.73
C GLU A 154 -9.49 5.61 10.36
N ARG A 155 -8.79 6.59 10.95
CA ARG A 155 -7.59 6.32 11.72
C ARG A 155 -7.90 5.54 12.99
N VAL A 156 -7.04 4.57 13.30
CA VAL A 156 -7.13 3.82 14.55
C VAL A 156 -6.73 4.75 15.71
N SER A 157 -7.65 4.94 16.65
CA SER A 157 -7.40 5.71 17.88
C SER A 157 -7.10 4.81 19.10
N ASP A 158 -7.67 3.59 19.11
CA ASP A 158 -7.47 2.60 20.17
C ASP A 158 -7.14 1.23 19.54
N PRO A 159 -5.87 0.85 19.44
CA PRO A 159 -5.46 -0.44 18.90
C PRO A 159 -5.85 -1.62 19.79
N GLU A 160 -6.05 -1.41 21.11
CA GLU A 160 -6.42 -2.46 22.05
C GLU A 160 -7.82 -3.04 21.75
N ALA A 161 -8.70 -2.24 21.12
CA ALA A 161 -10.02 -2.70 20.70
C ALA A 161 -9.97 -3.85 19.67
N TYR A 162 -8.83 -4.05 19.01
CA TYR A 162 -8.64 -5.06 17.95
C TYR A 162 -7.83 -6.28 18.39
N LYS A 163 -7.25 -6.27 19.60
CA LYS A 163 -6.31 -7.31 20.07
C LYS A 163 -6.88 -8.72 20.11
N ASP A 164 -8.17 -8.85 20.40
CA ASP A 164 -8.85 -10.14 20.54
C ASP A 164 -9.48 -10.62 19.21
N PHE A 165 -9.37 -9.83 18.15
CA PHE A 165 -9.83 -10.24 16.84
C PHE A 165 -8.94 -11.36 16.30
N ALA A 166 -9.53 -12.54 16.08
CA ALA A 166 -8.82 -13.71 15.58
C ALA A 166 -9.22 -13.98 14.14
N PHE A 167 -8.25 -14.13 13.26
CA PHE A 167 -8.44 -14.58 11.89
C PHE A 167 -7.29 -15.48 11.46
N THR A 168 -7.54 -16.28 10.44
CA THR A 168 -6.53 -17.14 9.84
C THR A 168 -6.38 -16.77 8.37
N LEU A 169 -5.16 -16.45 7.98
CA LEU A 169 -4.78 -16.28 6.58
C LEU A 169 -3.75 -17.35 6.24
N LYS A 170 -4.01 -18.13 5.20
CA LYS A 170 -3.08 -19.15 4.69
C LYS A 170 -1.73 -18.48 4.35
N GLY A 171 -0.64 -19.07 4.79
CA GLY A 171 0.70 -18.52 4.59
C GLY A 171 1.13 -17.42 5.57
N MET A 172 0.20 -16.78 6.26
CA MET A 172 0.47 -15.71 7.22
C MET A 172 0.79 -16.22 8.64
N LYS A 173 1.90 -16.91 8.79
CA LYS A 173 2.36 -17.40 10.12
C LYS A 173 2.76 -16.27 11.07
N ARG A 174 2.97 -15.05 10.57
CA ARG A 174 3.47 -13.90 11.32
C ARG A 174 2.39 -12.99 11.91
N ILE A 175 1.11 -13.30 11.73
CA ILE A 175 0.01 -12.47 12.24
C ILE A 175 0.15 -12.23 13.76
N ASN A 176 0.42 -13.27 14.53
CA ASN A 176 0.61 -13.15 15.99
C ASN A 176 1.85 -12.31 16.33
N TYR A 177 2.89 -12.34 15.52
CA TYR A 177 4.06 -11.50 15.68
C TYR A 177 3.71 -10.02 15.46
N ILE A 178 3.01 -9.68 14.37
CA ILE A 178 2.55 -8.30 14.10
C ILE A 178 1.72 -7.81 15.30
N ARG A 179 0.74 -8.60 15.75
CA ARG A 179 -0.11 -8.25 16.89
C ARG A 179 0.68 -7.93 18.17
N SER A 180 1.76 -8.67 18.43
CA SER A 180 2.55 -8.49 19.67
C SER A 180 3.56 -7.35 19.59
N VAL A 181 4.06 -7.03 18.40
CA VAL A 181 5.15 -6.05 18.20
C VAL A 181 4.60 -4.68 17.83
N ASP A 182 3.54 -4.64 17.03
CA ASP A 182 2.90 -3.39 16.59
C ASP A 182 1.36 -3.54 16.61
N PRO A 183 0.72 -3.31 17.78
CA PRO A 183 -0.74 -3.36 17.88
C PRO A 183 -1.47 -2.40 16.95
N MET A 184 -0.86 -1.26 16.59
CA MET A 184 -1.44 -0.30 15.67
C MET A 184 -1.50 -0.87 14.25
N ALA A 185 -0.39 -1.41 13.75
CA ALA A 185 -0.35 -2.09 12.45
C ALA A 185 -1.33 -3.26 12.41
N TYR A 186 -1.42 -4.04 13.51
CA TYR A 186 -2.39 -5.12 13.61
C TYR A 186 -3.84 -4.63 13.52
N ALA A 187 -4.17 -3.53 14.18
CA ALA A 187 -5.52 -2.95 14.11
C ALA A 187 -5.89 -2.53 12.68
N TYR A 188 -4.97 -1.91 11.92
CA TYR A 188 -5.20 -1.60 10.51
C TYR A 188 -5.38 -2.86 9.65
N LEU A 189 -4.60 -3.91 9.91
CA LEU A 189 -4.80 -5.20 9.22
C LEU A 189 -6.18 -5.77 9.50
N VAL A 190 -6.65 -5.75 10.76
CA VAL A 190 -8.00 -6.19 11.14
C VAL A 190 -9.07 -5.37 10.43
N LYS A 191 -8.95 -4.03 10.41
CA LYS A 191 -9.89 -3.16 9.69
C LYS A 191 -9.95 -3.48 8.20
N ALA A 192 -8.80 -3.71 7.57
CA ALA A 192 -8.76 -4.13 6.16
C ALA A 192 -9.53 -5.44 5.94
N LEU A 193 -9.32 -6.44 6.80
CA LEU A 193 -9.99 -7.73 6.69
C LEU A 193 -11.49 -7.64 6.93
N GLN A 194 -11.93 -6.80 7.87
CA GLN A 194 -13.36 -6.55 8.13
C GLN A 194 -14.08 -5.95 6.91
N LEU A 195 -13.39 -5.16 6.08
CA LEU A 195 -13.95 -4.65 4.83
C LEU A 195 -13.93 -5.70 3.71
N LEU A 196 -12.86 -6.46 3.59
CA LEU A 196 -12.61 -7.34 2.44
C LEU A 196 -13.33 -8.69 2.54
N GLN A 197 -13.37 -9.31 3.73
CA GLN A 197 -13.95 -10.64 3.92
C GLN A 197 -15.44 -10.71 3.58
N PRO A 198 -16.31 -9.77 3.98
CA PRO A 198 -17.72 -9.82 3.65
C PRO A 198 -18.01 -9.75 2.14
N GLN A 199 -17.08 -9.18 1.37
CA GLN A 199 -17.17 -9.06 -0.08
C GLN A 199 -16.52 -10.23 -0.84
N GLY A 200 -16.04 -11.25 -0.12
CA GLY A 200 -15.47 -12.46 -0.70
C GLY A 200 -14.03 -12.31 -1.22
N TYR A 201 -13.32 -11.22 -0.86
CA TYR A 201 -11.95 -10.98 -1.34
C TYR A 201 -10.87 -11.83 -0.67
N PHE A 202 -11.20 -12.65 0.34
CA PHE A 202 -10.27 -13.58 0.99
C PHE A 202 -10.69 -15.03 0.82
N THR A 203 -11.00 -15.41 -0.40
CA THR A 203 -11.01 -16.81 -0.81
C THR A 203 -9.60 -17.25 -1.20
N ASP A 204 -9.32 -18.57 -1.19
CA ASP A 204 -8.00 -19.15 -1.51
C ASP A 204 -7.36 -18.66 -2.82
N SER A 205 -8.08 -17.93 -3.66
CA SER A 205 -7.61 -17.39 -4.94
C SER A 205 -6.84 -16.07 -4.84
N ILE A 206 -6.84 -15.39 -3.68
CA ILE A 206 -6.10 -14.11 -3.48
C ILE A 206 -4.76 -14.35 -2.79
N LEU A 207 -4.59 -15.49 -2.17
CA LEU A 207 -3.36 -15.94 -1.52
C LEU A 207 -2.60 -16.88 -2.45
#